data_2372bbddb053090fbd5aedad915b505e
#
_entry.id   2372bbddb053090fbd5aedad915b505e
#
_cell.length_a   1.000
_cell.length_b   1.000
_cell.length_c   1.000
_cell.angle_alpha   90.00
_cell.angle_beta   90.00
_cell.angle_gamma   90.00
#
_symmetry.space_group_name_H-M   'P 1'
#
loop_
_entity.id
_entity.type
_entity.pdbx_description
1 polymer ?
#
loop_
_entity_poly.entity_id
_entity_poly.type
_entity_poly.pdbx_seq_one_letter_code
_entity_poly.pdbx_strand_id
1 'polypeptide(L)' 'MVIDKVTKEILMKFAVGDMKTFTMPNYNKARSAQSYANQLKNDKDTYGWQFKAIIGHPIEGTMARSLTITRLA' A
#
# COMPACT_ATOMS: atom_id res chain seq x y z
N MET A 1 -5.40 -11.36 6.26
CA MET A 1 -4.24 -12.05 5.66
C MET A 1 -3.02 -11.16 5.66
N VAL A 2 -1.89 -11.69 6.12
CA VAL A 2 -0.62 -10.95 6.09
C VAL A 2 0.03 -11.14 4.72
N ILE A 3 0.49 -10.04 4.11
CA ILE A 3 1.22 -10.09 2.85
C ILE A 3 2.61 -9.47 3.05
N ASP A 4 3.62 -10.03 2.38
CA ASP A 4 4.99 -9.53 2.47
C ASP A 4 5.25 -8.31 1.59
N LYS A 5 4.47 -8.17 0.53
CA LYS A 5 4.76 -7.18 -0.49
C LYS A 5 3.49 -6.76 -1.22
N VAL A 6 3.35 -5.46 -1.43
CA VAL A 6 2.31 -4.90 -2.29
C VAL A 6 2.90 -4.81 -3.69
N THR A 7 2.29 -5.50 -4.65
CA THR A 7 2.78 -5.55 -6.03
C THR A 7 2.05 -4.55 -6.91
N LYS A 8 2.63 -4.27 -8.07
CA LYS A 8 2.00 -3.42 -9.08
C LYS A 8 0.63 -3.96 -9.50
N GLU A 9 0.50 -5.29 -9.62
CA GLU A 9 -0.77 -5.92 -9.98
C GLU A 9 -1.86 -5.61 -8.97
N ILE A 10 -1.54 -5.66 -7.67
CA ILE A 10 -2.48 -5.33 -6.62
C ILE A 10 -2.95 -3.87 -6.76
N LEU A 11 -2.00 -2.96 -6.97
CA LEU A 11 -2.32 -1.53 -7.06
C LEU A 11 -3.06 -1.18 -8.35
N MET A 12 -2.79 -1.87 -9.44
CA MET A 12 -3.48 -1.63 -10.71
C MET A 12 -4.95 -2.04 -10.68
N LYS A 13 -5.36 -2.86 -9.73
CA LYS A 13 -6.76 -3.25 -9.56
C LYS A 13 -7.61 -2.21 -8.83
N PHE A 14 -6.98 -1.17 -8.29
CA PHE A 14 -7.72 -0.09 -7.63
C PHE A 14 -8.41 0.78 -8.65
N ALA A 15 -9.70 1.02 -8.47
CA ALA A 15 -10.39 2.10 -9.16
C ALA A 15 -10.17 3.40 -8.40
N VAL A 16 -10.36 4.54 -9.04
CA VAL A 16 -10.28 5.84 -8.37
C VAL A 16 -11.29 5.88 -7.22
N GLY A 17 -10.79 6.22 -6.04
CA GLY A 17 -11.60 6.24 -4.83
C GLY A 17 -11.60 4.95 -4.02
N ASP A 18 -11.04 3.86 -4.57
CA ASP A 18 -10.94 2.59 -3.83
C ASP A 18 -9.96 2.73 -2.67
N MET A 19 -10.33 2.11 -1.55
CA MET A 19 -9.52 2.05 -0.35
C MET A 19 -9.44 0.60 0.11
N LYS A 20 -8.23 0.11 0.34
CA LYS A 20 -8.01 -1.26 0.82
C LYS A 20 -6.99 -1.25 1.95
N THR A 21 -7.20 -2.10 2.95
CA THR A 21 -6.27 -2.26 4.07
C THR A 21 -5.60 -3.62 3.97
N PHE A 22 -4.27 -3.60 4.06
CA PHE A 22 -3.42 -4.79 4.05
C PHE A 22 -2.76 -4.95 5.41
N THR A 23 -2.47 -6.18 5.80
CA THR A 23 -1.69 -6.46 6.99
C THR A 23 -0.27 -6.81 6.55
N MET A 24 0.70 -6.00 6.95
CA MET A 24 2.10 -6.19 6.63
C MET A 24 2.83 -6.86 7.80
N PRO A 25 3.87 -7.69 7.55
CA PRO A 25 4.55 -8.42 8.62
C PRO A 25 5.21 -7.54 9.66
N ASN A 26 5.69 -6.36 9.25
CA ASN A 26 6.39 -5.43 10.15
C ASN A 26 6.41 -4.03 9.55
N TYR A 27 6.92 -3.09 10.32
CA TYR A 27 6.99 -1.69 9.89
C TYR A 27 7.81 -1.50 8.62
N ASN A 28 8.94 -2.18 8.51
CA ASN A 28 9.82 -2.02 7.34
C ASN A 28 9.13 -2.46 6.05
N LYS A 29 8.37 -3.55 6.09
CA LYS A 29 7.59 -4.01 4.94
C LYS A 29 6.47 -3.01 4.60
N ALA A 30 5.78 -2.49 5.60
CA ALA A 30 4.74 -1.48 5.39
C ALA A 30 5.34 -0.21 4.76
N ARG A 31 6.50 0.21 5.24
CA ARG A 31 7.20 1.39 4.72
C ARG A 31 7.62 1.20 3.26
N SER A 32 8.14 0.02 2.93
CA SER A 32 8.51 -0.31 1.55
C SER A 32 7.30 -0.27 0.62
N ALA A 33 6.19 -0.83 1.05
CA ALA A 33 4.96 -0.81 0.27
C ALA A 33 4.43 0.63 0.09
N GLN A 34 4.50 1.45 1.13
CA GLN A 34 4.13 2.85 1.07
C GLN A 34 4.96 3.61 0.02
N SER A 35 6.28 3.41 0.06
CA SER A 35 7.18 4.04 -0.91
C SER A 35 6.89 3.58 -2.32
N TYR A 36 6.64 2.28 -2.50
CA TYR A 36 6.33 1.72 -3.80
C TYR A 36 5.05 2.34 -4.39
N ALA A 37 4.00 2.45 -3.58
CA ALA A 37 2.76 3.07 -4.03
C ALA A 37 2.99 4.52 -4.47
N ASN A 38 3.81 5.26 -3.74
CA ASN A 38 4.13 6.64 -4.10
C ASN A 38 4.93 6.76 -5.40
N GLN A 39 5.70 5.73 -5.75
CA GLN A 39 6.52 5.74 -6.97
C GLN A 39 5.72 5.39 -8.23
N LEU A 40 4.53 4.81 -8.10
CA LEU A 40 3.75 4.40 -9.26
C LEU A 40 3.31 5.57 -10.14
N LYS A 41 3.25 6.78 -9.61
CA LYS A 41 2.95 7.96 -10.41
C LYS A 41 3.94 8.20 -11.55
N ASN A 42 5.15 7.62 -11.44
CA ASN A 42 6.20 7.73 -12.44
C ASN A 42 6.32 6.49 -13.34
N ASP A 43 5.52 5.45 -13.09
CA ASP A 43 5.54 4.24 -13.89
C ASP A 43 4.74 4.46 -15.17
N LYS A 44 5.22 3.90 -16.29
CA LYS A 44 4.58 4.10 -17.60
C LYS A 44 3.14 3.58 -17.66
N ASP A 45 2.83 2.53 -16.92
CA ASP A 45 1.51 1.91 -16.93
C ASP A 45 0.53 2.59 -15.97
N THR A 46 1.06 3.32 -14.99
CA THR A 46 0.27 4.00 -13.97
C THR A 46 0.65 5.48 -13.86
N TYR A 47 1.13 6.03 -14.95
CA TYR A 47 1.57 7.42 -14.98
C TYR A 47 0.43 8.36 -14.58
N GLY A 48 0.72 9.22 -13.61
CA GLY A 48 -0.26 10.17 -13.09
C GLY A 48 -1.19 9.60 -12.04
N TRP A 49 -1.14 8.30 -11.75
CA TRP A 49 -1.94 7.72 -10.66
C TRP A 49 -1.39 8.22 -9.33
N GLN A 50 -2.29 8.52 -8.40
CA GLN A 50 -1.92 8.96 -7.08
C GLN A 50 -2.53 8.03 -6.03
N PHE A 51 -1.69 7.57 -5.12
CA PHE A 51 -2.09 6.73 -4.00
C PHE A 51 -1.74 7.42 -2.69
N LYS A 52 -2.60 7.26 -1.71
CA LYS A 52 -2.33 7.64 -0.33
C LYS A 52 -2.17 6.36 0.47
N ALA A 53 -1.03 6.20 1.12
CA ALA A 53 -0.75 5.03 1.92
C ALA A 53 -0.46 5.45 3.36
N ILE A 54 -1.22 4.90 4.30
CA ILE A 54 -1.10 5.23 5.72
C ILE A 54 -0.77 3.95 6.49
N ILE A 55 0.31 4.01 7.28
CA ILE A 55 0.73 2.91 8.14
C ILE A 55 0.04 3.09 9.50
N GLY A 56 -0.70 2.06 9.92
CA GLY A 56 -1.39 2.07 11.21
C GLY A 56 -0.48 1.70 12.37
N HIS A 57 -1.08 1.65 13.56
CA HIS A 57 -0.37 1.23 14.77
C HIS A 57 -0.03 -0.26 14.72
N PRO A 58 0.97 -0.72 15.50
CA PRO A 58 1.25 -2.15 15.60
C PRO A 58 0.03 -2.92 16.07
N ILE A 59 -0.18 -4.08 15.47
CA ILE A 59 -1.23 -4.99 15.94
C ILE A 59 -0.77 -5.60 17.24
N GLU A 60 -1.62 -5.52 18.26
CA GLU A 60 -1.28 -5.99 19.62
C GLU A 60 -0.80 -7.44 19.60
N GLY A 61 0.31 -7.68 20.30
CA GLY A 61 0.91 -9.00 20.39
C GLY A 61 1.72 -9.44 19.20
N THR A 62 1.88 -8.57 18.19
CA THR A 62 2.66 -8.88 16.98
C THR A 62 3.49 -7.68 16.56
N MET A 63 4.37 -7.89 15.57
CA MET A 63 5.09 -6.79 14.90
C MET A 63 4.36 -6.33 13.64
N ALA A 64 3.23 -6.94 13.32
CA ALA A 64 2.48 -6.61 12.11
C ALA A 64 1.90 -5.20 12.18
N ARG A 65 1.80 -4.56 11.03
CA ARG A 65 1.21 -3.24 10.86
C ARG A 65 0.13 -3.27 9.80
N SER A 66 -0.94 -2.52 10.00
CA SER A 66 -1.90 -2.30 8.93
C SER A 66 -1.37 -1.25 7.98
N LEU A 67 -1.69 -1.40 6.69
CA LEU A 67 -1.37 -0.42 5.67
C LEU A 67 -2.63 -0.17 4.87
N THR A 68 -3.16 1.04 4.94
CA THR A 68 -4.35 1.43 4.20
C THR A 68 -3.92 2.25 2.98
N ILE A 69 -4.29 1.77 1.80
CA ILE A 69 -3.97 2.40 0.53
C ILE A 69 -5.26 2.87 -0.12
N THR A 70 -5.28 4.14 -0.53
CA THR A 70 -6.40 4.74 -1.25
C THR A 70 -5.90 5.27 -2.58
N ARG A 71 -6.61 4.98 -3.66
CA ARG A 71 -6.31 5.57 -4.96
C ARG A 71 -7.02 6.91 -5.08
N LEU A 72 -6.25 7.99 -5.23
CA LEU A 72 -6.79 9.36 -5.31
C LEU A 72 -7.05 9.81 -6.74
N ALA A 73 -6.25 9.30 -7.67
CA ALA A 73 -6.39 9.69 -9.09
C ALA A 73 -5.93 8.57 -10.01
#